data_4c3154df05929733ee565ee4386eb619
#
_entry.id   4c3154df05929733ee565ee4386eb619
#
_cell.length_a   1.000
_cell.length_b   1.000
_cell.length_c   1.000
_cell.angle_alpha   90.00
_cell.angle_beta   90.00
_cell.angle_gamma   90.00
#
_symmetry.space_group_name_H-M   'P 1'
#
loop_
_entity.id
_entity.type
_entity.pdbx_description
1 polymer ?
#
loop_
_entity_poly.entity_id
_entity_poly.type
_entity_poly.pdbx_seq_one_letter_code
_entity_poly.pdbx_strand_id
1 'polypeptide(L)'
;MTGAGTISDQNVASNKAVTIGTLTLADNTASASNYTLSSATFNVTQRPLNISATKSYDGNTSIASGSVTLSNLVGAETLTKSGTISTNSANVGSFATSSLTISSLSLSDGSGTASNYILSGGSHSANITQKIIGLTGSKIYDATITANSADLSLTGTVGTETLTLSGSGTCLLYTSDAADDLWC
;
A
#
# COMPACT_ATOMS: atom_id res chain seq x y z
N MET A 1 35.33 -20.65 -11.88
CA MET A 1 35.61 -19.21 -11.77
C MET A 1 35.56 -18.87 -10.30
N THR A 2 36.56 -18.20 -9.77
CA THR A 2 36.66 -17.84 -8.35
C THR A 2 37.07 -16.37 -8.23
N GLY A 3 36.87 -15.77 -7.05
CA GLY A 3 37.17 -14.38 -6.79
C GLY A 3 35.99 -13.44 -7.04
N ALA A 4 36.22 -12.14 -6.90
CA ALA A 4 35.25 -11.08 -7.10
C ALA A 4 35.82 -9.93 -7.91
N GLY A 5 35.00 -9.37 -8.80
CA GLY A 5 35.21 -8.09 -9.45
C GLY A 5 34.29 -7.02 -8.88
N THR A 6 34.54 -5.76 -9.18
CA THR A 6 33.73 -4.63 -8.72
C THR A 6 33.28 -3.78 -9.90
N ILE A 7 32.15 -3.09 -9.73
CA ILE A 7 31.62 -2.07 -10.64
C ILE A 7 31.79 -0.68 -10.00
N SER A 8 31.69 0.37 -10.80
CA SER A 8 31.97 1.76 -10.37
C SER A 8 31.12 2.23 -9.19
N ASP A 9 29.86 1.82 -9.16
CA ASP A 9 28.87 2.16 -8.13
C ASP A 9 27.69 1.18 -8.17
N GLN A 10 26.80 1.23 -7.19
CA GLN A 10 25.66 0.32 -7.02
C GLN A 10 24.40 0.72 -7.81
N ASN A 11 24.38 1.91 -8.42
CA ASN A 11 23.17 2.43 -9.05
C ASN A 11 22.85 1.73 -10.36
N VAL A 12 21.58 1.79 -10.74
CA VAL A 12 21.09 1.27 -12.02
C VAL A 12 21.78 1.95 -13.19
N ALA A 13 22.41 1.16 -14.01
CA ALA A 13 22.95 1.57 -15.31
C ALA A 13 23.33 0.34 -16.15
N SER A 14 23.35 0.53 -17.47
CA SER A 14 23.84 -0.47 -18.42
C SER A 14 25.33 -0.28 -18.69
N ASN A 15 25.99 -1.38 -19.08
CA ASN A 15 27.37 -1.38 -19.55
C ASN A 15 28.40 -0.78 -18.57
N LYS A 16 28.18 -0.94 -17.27
CA LYS A 16 29.17 -0.55 -16.26
C LYS A 16 30.45 -1.35 -16.45
N ALA A 17 31.58 -0.66 -16.49
CA ALA A 17 32.86 -1.34 -16.53
C ALA A 17 33.10 -2.17 -15.28
N VAL A 18 33.59 -3.39 -15.45
CA VAL A 18 33.96 -4.27 -14.35
C VAL A 18 35.47 -4.20 -14.13
N THR A 19 35.89 -3.84 -12.94
CA THR A 19 37.26 -4.04 -12.49
C THR A 19 37.41 -5.51 -12.09
N ILE A 20 38.29 -6.24 -12.74
CA ILE A 20 38.41 -7.71 -12.63
C ILE A 20 38.74 -8.14 -11.20
N GLY A 21 39.53 -7.34 -10.46
CA GLY A 21 39.88 -7.62 -9.07
C GLY A 21 40.59 -8.97 -8.89
N THR A 22 40.00 -9.83 -8.07
CA THR A 22 40.53 -11.18 -7.79
C THR A 22 39.89 -12.28 -8.62
N LEU A 23 39.11 -11.94 -9.67
CA LEU A 23 38.53 -12.94 -10.58
C LEU A 23 39.62 -13.71 -11.30
N THR A 24 39.56 -15.03 -11.26
CA THR A 24 40.50 -15.94 -11.92
C THR A 24 39.76 -16.99 -12.71
N LEU A 25 40.40 -17.47 -13.77
CA LEU A 25 39.95 -18.65 -14.50
C LEU A 25 40.52 -19.91 -13.84
N ALA A 26 39.74 -20.97 -13.84
CA ALA A 26 40.17 -22.31 -13.46
C ALA A 26 39.88 -23.29 -14.60
N ASP A 27 40.67 -24.34 -14.70
CA ASP A 27 40.49 -25.39 -15.67
C ASP A 27 39.13 -26.10 -15.47
N ASN A 28 38.51 -26.45 -16.59
CA ASN A 28 37.35 -27.33 -16.65
C ASN A 28 37.53 -28.26 -17.86
N THR A 29 36.78 -28.11 -18.94
CA THR A 29 36.99 -28.89 -20.19
C THR A 29 38.11 -28.29 -21.05
N ALA A 30 38.55 -27.06 -20.73
CA ALA A 30 39.66 -26.38 -21.37
C ALA A 30 40.65 -25.88 -20.31
N SER A 31 41.91 -25.75 -20.70
CA SER A 31 42.95 -25.18 -19.83
C SER A 31 42.81 -23.68 -19.71
N ALA A 32 42.72 -23.16 -18.48
CA ALA A 32 42.63 -21.73 -18.20
C ALA A 32 43.85 -20.94 -18.69
N SER A 33 45.02 -21.59 -18.80
CA SER A 33 46.24 -20.99 -19.34
C SER A 33 46.15 -20.53 -20.79
N ASN A 34 45.20 -21.05 -21.55
CA ASN A 34 44.96 -20.66 -22.93
C ASN A 34 44.12 -19.39 -23.08
N TYR A 35 43.64 -18.82 -21.96
CA TYR A 35 42.69 -17.71 -21.94
C TYR A 35 43.15 -16.63 -20.96
N THR A 36 42.77 -15.42 -21.29
CA THR A 36 43.00 -14.26 -20.42
C THR A 36 41.67 -13.53 -20.18
N LEU A 37 41.42 -13.05 -18.96
CA LEU A 37 40.27 -12.20 -18.68
C LEU A 37 40.52 -10.80 -19.24
N SER A 38 39.61 -10.33 -20.11
CA SER A 38 39.59 -8.96 -20.59
C SER A 38 38.54 -8.14 -19.80
N SER A 39 38.43 -6.83 -20.13
CA SER A 39 37.40 -5.96 -19.60
C SER A 39 36.01 -6.53 -19.87
N ALA A 40 35.14 -6.47 -18.87
CA ALA A 40 33.73 -6.89 -18.97
C ALA A 40 32.80 -5.71 -18.67
N THR A 41 31.57 -5.80 -19.14
CA THR A 41 30.49 -4.88 -18.77
C THR A 41 29.44 -5.61 -17.95
N PHE A 42 28.79 -4.87 -17.06
CA PHE A 42 27.77 -5.38 -16.16
C PHE A 42 26.55 -4.43 -16.15
N ASN A 43 25.34 -4.99 -16.15
CA ASN A 43 24.13 -4.22 -16.05
C ASN A 43 23.55 -4.32 -14.64
N VAL A 44 23.29 -3.20 -14.02
CA VAL A 44 22.48 -3.12 -12.80
C VAL A 44 21.08 -2.68 -13.23
N THR A 45 20.08 -3.52 -12.98
CA THR A 45 18.69 -3.28 -13.37
C THR A 45 17.87 -2.77 -12.19
N GLN A 46 16.79 -2.05 -12.50
CA GLN A 46 15.86 -1.55 -11.49
C GLN A 46 15.23 -2.68 -10.68
N ARG A 47 15.06 -2.42 -9.38
CA ARG A 47 14.40 -3.34 -8.45
C ARG A 47 12.89 -3.08 -8.47
N PRO A 48 12.06 -4.10 -8.74
CA PRO A 48 10.60 -3.95 -8.65
C PRO A 48 10.16 -3.70 -7.20
N LEU A 49 9.31 -2.69 -7.01
CA LEU A 49 8.67 -2.40 -5.72
C LEU A 49 7.27 -3.02 -5.66
N ASN A 50 6.87 -3.40 -4.46
CA ASN A 50 5.50 -3.79 -4.18
C ASN A 50 4.74 -2.62 -3.57
N ILE A 51 3.44 -2.54 -3.85
CA ILE A 51 2.52 -1.55 -3.31
C ILE A 51 1.45 -2.26 -2.48
N SER A 52 1.17 -1.72 -1.30
CA SER A 52 -0.06 -1.99 -0.57
C SER A 52 -0.73 -0.67 -0.21
N ALA A 53 -2.07 -0.63 -0.27
CA ALA A 53 -2.84 0.55 0.09
C ALA A 53 -4.14 0.16 0.77
N THR A 54 -4.62 1.00 1.68
CA THR A 54 -5.91 0.81 2.33
C THR A 54 -6.60 2.14 2.49
N LYS A 55 -7.90 2.18 2.19
CA LYS A 55 -8.76 3.32 2.51
C LYS A 55 -10.14 2.86 2.97
N SER A 56 -10.85 3.70 3.70
CA SER A 56 -12.29 3.54 3.96
C SER A 56 -13.09 3.96 2.72
N TYR A 57 -14.23 3.34 2.51
CA TYR A 57 -15.16 3.68 1.43
C TYR A 57 -15.51 5.18 1.44
N ASP A 58 -15.33 5.82 0.30
CA ASP A 58 -15.58 7.24 0.06
C ASP A 58 -16.27 7.52 -1.28
N GLY A 59 -16.76 6.47 -1.94
CA GLY A 59 -17.40 6.56 -3.26
C GLY A 59 -16.44 6.72 -4.44
N ASN A 60 -15.11 6.77 -4.20
CA ASN A 60 -14.12 6.99 -5.25
C ASN A 60 -13.21 5.78 -5.44
N THR A 61 -12.70 5.62 -6.66
CA THR A 61 -11.67 4.62 -6.97
C THR A 61 -10.27 5.07 -6.61
N SER A 62 -10.03 6.38 -6.50
CA SER A 62 -8.70 6.97 -6.27
C SER A 62 -8.22 6.78 -4.83
N ILE A 63 -6.95 6.43 -4.66
CA ILE A 63 -6.27 6.31 -3.37
C ILE A 63 -5.03 7.20 -3.41
N ALA A 64 -4.96 8.16 -2.49
CA ALA A 64 -3.86 9.11 -2.41
C ALA A 64 -2.55 8.43 -1.99
N SER A 65 -1.41 8.95 -2.45
CA SER A 65 -0.07 8.43 -2.14
C SER A 65 0.22 8.33 -0.64
N GLY A 66 -0.42 9.13 0.20
CA GLY A 66 -0.29 9.04 1.66
C GLY A 66 -0.79 7.72 2.25
N SER A 67 -1.77 7.08 1.61
CA SER A 67 -2.32 5.76 2.00
C SER A 67 -1.60 4.59 1.32
N VAL A 68 -0.56 4.87 0.53
CA VAL A 68 0.22 3.85 -0.18
C VAL A 68 1.46 3.51 0.63
N THR A 69 1.73 2.24 0.82
CA THR A 69 2.97 1.71 1.41
C THR A 69 3.79 1.04 0.33
N LEU A 70 5.08 1.37 0.27
CA LEU A 70 6.06 0.70 -0.59
C LEU A 70 6.78 -0.39 0.21
N SER A 71 7.05 -1.50 -0.43
CA SER A 71 7.89 -2.57 0.12
C SER A 71 8.82 -3.15 -0.96
N ASN A 72 9.73 -4.03 -0.55
CA ASN A 72 10.82 -4.53 -1.36
C ASN A 72 11.94 -3.49 -1.62
N LEU A 73 12.06 -2.48 -0.77
CA LEU A 73 13.22 -1.58 -0.74
C LEU A 73 14.47 -2.32 -0.24
N VAL A 74 15.64 -1.79 -0.55
CA VAL A 74 16.91 -2.35 -0.07
C VAL A 74 17.17 -1.84 1.35
N GLY A 75 17.41 -2.76 2.30
CA GLY A 75 17.73 -2.40 3.68
C GLY A 75 16.69 -1.48 4.32
N ALA A 76 17.13 -0.35 4.83
CA ALA A 76 16.29 0.68 5.45
C ALA A 76 16.06 1.91 4.53
N GLU A 77 16.26 1.77 3.22
CA GLU A 77 16.01 2.86 2.28
C GLU A 77 14.54 3.29 2.28
N THR A 78 14.32 4.56 2.05
CA THR A 78 13.00 5.17 1.90
C THR A 78 12.91 5.92 0.59
N LEU A 79 11.72 6.00 0.01
CA LEU A 79 11.39 6.86 -1.14
C LEU A 79 10.21 7.73 -0.79
N THR A 80 10.14 8.91 -1.38
CA THR A 80 8.96 9.76 -1.32
C THR A 80 8.00 9.43 -2.46
N LYS A 81 6.71 9.64 -2.24
CA LYS A 81 5.63 9.29 -3.17
C LYS A 81 4.73 10.50 -3.38
N SER A 82 4.26 10.69 -4.61
CA SER A 82 3.25 11.68 -4.96
C SER A 82 2.24 11.12 -5.95
N GLY A 83 1.08 11.77 -6.07
CA GLY A 83 0.02 11.31 -6.97
C GLY A 83 -0.93 10.31 -6.32
N THR A 84 -1.50 9.44 -7.13
CA THR A 84 -2.56 8.49 -6.71
C THR A 84 -2.39 7.14 -7.40
N ILE A 85 -3.00 6.12 -6.81
CA ILE A 85 -3.35 4.87 -7.50
C ILE A 85 -4.86 4.77 -7.59
N SER A 86 -5.39 3.93 -8.47
CA SER A 86 -6.83 3.73 -8.61
C SER A 86 -7.18 2.25 -8.67
N THR A 87 -8.31 1.90 -8.05
CA THR A 87 -8.96 0.60 -8.18
C THR A 87 -9.91 0.60 -9.37
N ASN A 88 -10.26 -0.56 -9.90
CA ASN A 88 -11.27 -0.71 -10.96
C ASN A 88 -12.73 -0.61 -10.44
N SER A 89 -12.94 -0.53 -9.12
CA SER A 89 -14.24 -0.32 -8.48
C SER A 89 -14.08 0.57 -7.25
N ALA A 90 -15.07 1.40 -6.96
CA ALA A 90 -15.15 2.18 -5.72
C ALA A 90 -15.68 1.37 -4.53
N ASN A 91 -16.29 0.21 -4.78
CA ASN A 91 -16.92 -0.59 -3.73
C ASN A 91 -15.89 -1.22 -2.79
N VAL A 92 -16.35 -1.58 -1.61
CA VAL A 92 -15.59 -2.37 -0.61
C VAL A 92 -15.09 -3.67 -1.23
N GLY A 93 -13.81 -3.95 -1.04
CA GLY A 93 -13.18 -5.15 -1.59
C GLY A 93 -11.67 -5.09 -1.57
N SER A 94 -11.07 -6.21 -1.92
CA SER A 94 -9.62 -6.38 -2.10
C SER A 94 -9.30 -6.42 -3.59
N PHE A 95 -8.30 -5.65 -4.00
CA PHE A 95 -7.92 -5.45 -5.39
C PHE A 95 -6.46 -5.89 -5.57
N ALA A 96 -6.23 -6.81 -6.50
CA ALA A 96 -4.90 -7.27 -6.88
C ALA A 96 -4.32 -6.41 -8.00
N THR A 97 -3.07 -6.64 -8.38
CA THR A 97 -2.32 -5.89 -9.40
C THR A 97 -3.12 -5.65 -10.69
N SER A 98 -3.84 -6.65 -11.20
CA SER A 98 -4.64 -6.54 -12.43
C SER A 98 -5.85 -5.61 -12.34
N SER A 99 -6.26 -5.26 -11.11
CA SER A 99 -7.39 -4.38 -10.81
C SER A 99 -6.95 -2.98 -10.38
N LEU A 100 -5.64 -2.67 -10.46
CA LEU A 100 -5.05 -1.42 -10.04
C LEU A 100 -4.45 -0.66 -11.22
N THR A 101 -4.67 0.64 -11.24
CA THR A 101 -3.94 1.59 -12.09
C THR A 101 -2.96 2.36 -11.21
N ILE A 102 -1.67 2.20 -11.47
CA ILE A 102 -0.59 2.78 -10.67
C ILE A 102 0.23 3.83 -11.42
N SER A 103 -0.10 4.08 -12.69
CA SER A 103 0.67 4.97 -13.59
C SER A 103 0.71 6.45 -13.14
N SER A 104 -0.21 6.86 -12.27
CA SER A 104 -0.27 8.22 -11.72
C SER A 104 0.49 8.36 -10.39
N LEU A 105 1.11 7.28 -9.90
CA LEU A 105 1.99 7.32 -8.73
C LEU A 105 3.42 7.60 -9.18
N SER A 106 4.01 8.66 -8.66
CA SER A 106 5.40 9.04 -8.92
C SER A 106 6.27 8.78 -7.69
N LEU A 107 7.49 8.33 -7.93
CA LEU A 107 8.52 8.13 -6.92
C LEU A 107 9.58 9.22 -7.02
N SER A 108 10.08 9.67 -5.89
CA SER A 108 11.21 10.59 -5.78
C SER A 108 12.16 10.11 -4.69
N ASP A 109 13.38 10.61 -4.71
CA ASP A 109 14.42 10.22 -3.77
C ASP A 109 13.99 10.49 -2.31
N GLY A 110 14.44 9.59 -1.44
CA GLY A 110 14.40 9.71 0.00
C GLY A 110 15.80 9.46 0.52
N SER A 111 15.99 8.46 1.40
CA SER A 111 17.33 7.94 1.68
C SER A 111 17.86 7.03 0.57
N GLY A 112 16.96 6.43 -0.23
CA GLY A 112 17.28 5.68 -1.44
C GLY A 112 17.11 6.54 -2.69
N THR A 113 17.69 6.10 -3.80
CA THR A 113 17.61 6.77 -5.11
C THR A 113 16.48 6.14 -5.92
N ALA A 114 15.46 6.94 -6.26
CA ALA A 114 14.25 6.46 -6.93
C ALA A 114 14.51 5.79 -8.28
N SER A 115 15.52 6.24 -9.02
CA SER A 115 15.91 5.65 -10.32
C SER A 115 16.40 4.20 -10.22
N ASN A 116 16.75 3.73 -9.02
CA ASN A 116 17.13 2.34 -8.78
C ASN A 116 15.91 1.39 -8.65
N TYR A 117 14.71 1.96 -8.65
CA TYR A 117 13.46 1.23 -8.42
C TYR A 117 12.47 1.43 -9.55
N ILE A 118 11.55 0.50 -9.69
CA ILE A 118 10.45 0.54 -10.65
C ILE A 118 9.18 -0.02 -10.04
N LEU A 119 8.04 0.54 -10.41
CA LEU A 119 6.73 0.01 -9.98
C LEU A 119 6.28 -1.18 -10.83
N SER A 120 6.70 -1.22 -12.09
CA SER A 120 6.39 -2.34 -12.98
C SER A 120 7.03 -3.65 -12.49
N GLY A 121 6.30 -4.76 -12.62
CA GLY A 121 6.80 -6.09 -12.24
C GLY A 121 6.74 -6.41 -10.75
N GLY A 122 6.29 -5.49 -9.90
CA GLY A 122 6.00 -5.73 -8.50
C GLY A 122 4.62 -6.35 -8.27
N SER A 123 4.37 -6.81 -7.05
CA SER A 123 3.04 -7.22 -6.59
C SER A 123 2.34 -6.03 -5.95
N HIS A 124 1.12 -5.73 -6.41
CA HIS A 124 0.36 -4.59 -5.91
C HIS A 124 -0.99 -5.04 -5.38
N SER A 125 -1.41 -4.43 -4.27
CA SER A 125 -2.71 -4.68 -3.67
C SER A 125 -3.30 -3.39 -3.11
N ALA A 126 -4.63 -3.31 -3.12
CA ALA A 126 -5.35 -2.25 -2.42
C ALA A 126 -6.59 -2.83 -1.72
N ASN A 127 -7.00 -2.21 -0.64
CA ASN A 127 -8.17 -2.61 0.14
C ASN A 127 -9.07 -1.41 0.37
N ILE A 128 -10.34 -1.50 -0.04
CA ILE A 128 -11.37 -0.54 0.33
C ILE A 128 -12.20 -1.19 1.42
N THR A 129 -12.17 -0.62 2.62
CA THR A 129 -12.90 -1.12 3.79
C THR A 129 -14.24 -0.43 3.94
N GLN A 130 -15.16 -1.05 4.68
CA GLN A 130 -16.44 -0.44 5.00
C GLN A 130 -16.26 0.89 5.72
N LYS A 131 -17.08 1.86 5.37
CA LYS A 131 -17.20 3.12 6.10
C LYS A 131 -18.13 2.90 7.29
N ILE A 132 -17.70 3.33 8.45
CA ILE A 132 -18.55 3.34 9.65
C ILE A 132 -19.55 4.50 9.51
N ILE A 133 -20.81 4.20 9.72
CA ILE A 133 -21.90 5.18 9.77
C ILE A 133 -22.49 5.22 11.19
N GLY A 134 -22.99 6.38 11.58
CA GLY A 134 -23.62 6.59 12.87
C GLY A 134 -25.14 6.51 12.80
N LEU A 135 -25.74 6.38 13.96
CA LEU A 135 -27.17 6.49 14.18
C LEU A 135 -27.44 7.67 15.13
N THR A 136 -28.45 8.46 14.81
CA THR A 136 -29.01 9.48 15.70
C THR A 136 -30.53 9.36 15.70
N GLY A 137 -31.17 9.70 16.81
CA GLY A 137 -32.62 9.65 16.86
C GLY A 137 -33.18 10.21 18.15
N SER A 138 -34.49 10.37 18.19
CA SER A 138 -35.23 10.81 19.36
C SER A 138 -36.64 10.27 19.27
N LYS A 139 -37.26 10.02 20.41
CA LYS A 139 -38.67 9.68 20.52
C LYS A 139 -39.32 10.39 21.70
N ILE A 140 -40.65 10.55 21.63
CA ILE A 140 -41.42 11.00 22.78
C ILE A 140 -41.48 9.84 23.81
N TYR A 141 -41.43 10.20 25.11
CA TYR A 141 -41.50 9.21 26.16
C TYR A 141 -42.78 8.36 26.05
N ASP A 142 -42.60 7.05 25.99
CA ASP A 142 -43.64 6.03 25.80
C ASP A 142 -43.51 4.86 26.79
N ALA A 143 -42.74 5.04 27.86
CA ALA A 143 -42.43 4.04 28.88
C ALA A 143 -41.74 2.77 28.34
N THR A 144 -41.11 2.84 27.14
CA THR A 144 -40.38 1.72 26.53
C THR A 144 -38.92 2.10 26.28
N ILE A 145 -38.05 1.08 26.23
CA ILE A 145 -36.63 1.24 25.86
C ILE A 145 -36.38 0.95 24.36
N THR A 146 -37.44 0.72 23.59
CA THR A 146 -37.33 0.37 22.16
C THR A 146 -37.11 1.63 21.32
N ALA A 147 -36.08 1.62 20.48
CA ALA A 147 -35.86 2.58 19.41
C ALA A 147 -36.25 1.94 18.07
N ASN A 148 -37.28 2.44 17.42
CA ASN A 148 -37.72 1.94 16.12
C ASN A 148 -36.91 2.59 14.99
N SER A 149 -36.78 1.89 13.88
CA SER A 149 -36.07 2.43 12.70
C SER A 149 -36.64 3.77 12.20
N ALA A 150 -37.93 4.02 12.42
CA ALA A 150 -38.59 5.28 12.07
C ALA A 150 -38.14 6.47 12.95
N ASP A 151 -37.66 6.21 14.17
CA ASP A 151 -37.18 7.21 15.12
C ASP A 151 -35.67 7.52 14.94
N LEU A 152 -35.01 6.80 14.01
CA LEU A 152 -33.58 6.82 13.82
C LEU A 152 -33.21 7.37 12.44
N SER A 153 -32.12 8.12 12.39
CA SER A 153 -31.52 8.63 11.16
C SER A 153 -30.09 8.15 11.04
N LEU A 154 -29.69 7.79 9.82
CA LEU A 154 -28.31 7.45 9.48
C LEU A 154 -27.48 8.70 9.26
N THR A 155 -26.26 8.71 9.75
CA THR A 155 -25.30 9.82 9.55
C THR A 155 -23.98 9.29 8.98
N GLY A 156 -23.30 10.10 8.17
CA GLY A 156 -21.98 9.76 7.63
C GLY A 156 -21.98 8.94 6.35
N THR A 157 -23.12 8.81 5.64
CA THR A 157 -23.15 8.29 4.26
C THR A 157 -22.28 9.14 3.33
N VAL A 158 -21.93 8.62 2.16
CA VAL A 158 -21.09 9.32 1.19
C VAL A 158 -21.96 10.11 0.23
N GLY A 159 -21.69 11.41 0.10
CA GLY A 159 -22.40 12.27 -0.83
C GLY A 159 -23.92 12.24 -0.64
N THR A 160 -24.64 11.86 -1.69
CA THR A 160 -26.11 11.74 -1.70
C THR A 160 -26.60 10.29 -1.58
N GLU A 161 -25.73 9.34 -1.20
CA GLU A 161 -26.13 7.95 -1.01
C GLU A 161 -27.12 7.80 0.14
N THR A 162 -28.11 6.94 -0.08
CA THR A 162 -29.15 6.63 0.91
C THR A 162 -29.13 5.16 1.24
N LEU A 163 -29.36 4.85 2.49
CA LEU A 163 -29.52 3.49 3.00
C LEU A 163 -30.85 3.39 3.75
N THR A 164 -31.44 2.21 3.72
CA THR A 164 -32.66 1.94 4.49
C THR A 164 -32.28 1.22 5.78
N LEU A 165 -32.73 1.77 6.91
CA LEU A 165 -32.64 1.13 8.20
C LEU A 165 -33.93 0.34 8.47
N SER A 166 -33.81 -0.89 8.94
CA SER A 166 -34.96 -1.72 9.31
C SER A 166 -34.69 -2.41 10.67
N GLY A 167 -35.81 -2.79 11.34
CA GLY A 167 -35.73 -3.43 12.65
C GLY A 167 -35.90 -2.45 13.82
N SER A 168 -35.59 -2.91 15.02
CA SER A 168 -35.61 -2.11 16.24
C SER A 168 -34.39 -2.42 17.10
N GLY A 169 -33.93 -1.43 17.82
CA GLY A 169 -32.85 -1.54 18.81
C GLY A 169 -33.39 -1.35 20.20
N THR A 170 -32.62 -1.75 21.21
CA THR A 170 -32.87 -1.43 22.60
C THR A 170 -31.83 -0.42 23.09
N CYS A 171 -32.29 0.60 23.82
CA CYS A 171 -31.40 1.50 24.51
C CYS A 171 -30.83 0.75 25.74
N LEU A 172 -29.53 0.50 25.74
CA LEU A 172 -28.85 0.04 26.96
C LEU A 172 -28.53 1.30 27.76
N LEU A 173 -29.17 1.46 28.90
CA LEU A 173 -28.74 2.44 29.90
C LEU A 173 -27.35 2.01 30.36
N TYR A 174 -26.33 2.75 29.97
CA TYR A 174 -25.00 2.55 30.51
C TYR A 174 -25.02 3.05 31.96
N THR A 175 -25.25 2.17 32.91
CA THR A 175 -25.01 2.46 34.32
C THR A 175 -23.51 2.41 34.55
N SER A 176 -22.80 3.45 34.22
CA SER A 176 -21.50 3.70 34.80
C SER A 176 -21.76 4.08 36.25
N ASP A 177 -21.36 3.19 37.14
CA ASP A 177 -21.17 3.36 38.57
C ASP A 177 -22.17 4.27 39.28
N ALA A 178 -23.05 3.65 40.11
CA ALA A 178 -24.17 4.25 40.79
C ALA A 178 -23.76 5.15 41.99
N ALA A 179 -22.74 5.98 41.83
CA ALA A 179 -22.33 6.87 42.93
C ALA A 179 -22.41 8.37 42.66
N ASP A 180 -22.42 8.83 41.36
CA ASP A 180 -22.24 10.27 41.13
C ASP A 180 -23.08 10.92 40.02
N ASP A 181 -24.19 10.39 39.51
CA ASP A 181 -25.01 11.17 38.58
C ASP A 181 -26.51 10.97 38.74
N LEU A 182 -27.06 11.82 39.55
CA LEU A 182 -28.49 12.05 39.79
C LEU A 182 -28.98 13.20 38.89
N TRP A 183 -28.77 13.11 37.57
CA TRP A 183 -29.39 14.04 36.61
C TRP A 183 -29.75 13.30 35.32
N CYS A 184 -30.98 12.91 35.20
CA CYS A 184 -31.67 12.71 33.92
C CYS A 184 -32.46 13.96 33.62
#